data_ca3040843cbe97ef016686216a65a221
#
_entry.id   ca3040843cbe97ef016686216a65a221
#
_cell.length_a   1.000
_cell.length_b   1.000
_cell.length_c   1.000
_cell.angle_alpha   90.00
_cell.angle_beta   90.00
_cell.angle_gamma   90.00
#
_symmetry.space_group_name_H-M   'P 1'
#
loop_
_entity.id
_entity.type
_entity.pdbx_description
1 polymer ?
#
loop_
_entity_poly.entity_id
_entity_poly.type
_entity_poly.pdbx_seq_one_letter_code
_entity_poly.pdbx_strand_id
1 'polypeptide(L)'
;PKEIERAKEEAQLRNLNIHFSTCDMREAYFHHQTQFDVVISCDNSIPHLLSDEEILKALKQIYACTRIGGGCLLTVRDYDKEERGTGIVKPYGIRQDAGKRYFVFQVWDFEGDIYDVSMYFIEENQQSNNTNTHIMRSRYYALSPKRLVQLMKAAGYTSVTRLENRFFQTVLVGTRAA
;
A
#
# COMPACT_ATOMS: atom_id res chain seq x y z
N PRO A 1 8.81 9.01 -9.98
CA PRO A 1 8.76 10.20 -10.84
C PRO A 1 7.58 10.17 -11.80
N LYS A 2 7.44 9.16 -12.70
CA LYS A 2 6.35 9.09 -13.69
C LYS A 2 4.96 9.06 -13.05
N GLU A 3 4.78 8.36 -11.96
CA GLU A 3 3.52 8.28 -11.21
C GLU A 3 3.11 9.65 -10.65
N ILE A 4 4.07 10.44 -10.14
CA ILE A 4 3.81 11.79 -9.64
C ILE A 4 3.44 12.74 -10.78
N GLU A 5 4.10 12.65 -11.93
CA GLU A 5 3.75 13.43 -13.12
C GLU A 5 2.31 13.15 -13.55
N ARG A 6 1.97 11.87 -13.70
CA ARG A 6 0.60 11.46 -14.04
C ARG A 6 -0.43 11.91 -13.00
N ALA A 7 -0.10 11.83 -11.71
CA ALA A 7 -0.99 12.29 -10.63
C ALA A 7 -1.22 13.81 -10.68
N LYS A 8 -0.18 14.61 -11.02
CA LYS A 8 -0.30 16.05 -11.22
C LYS A 8 -1.18 16.38 -12.43
N GLU A 9 -0.99 15.70 -13.56
CA GLU A 9 -1.82 15.87 -14.76
C GLU A 9 -3.30 15.59 -14.45
N GLU A 10 -3.57 14.48 -13.75
CA GLU A 10 -4.93 14.09 -13.37
C GLU A 10 -5.57 15.09 -12.41
N ALA A 11 -4.81 15.63 -11.44
CA ALA A 11 -5.31 16.65 -10.54
C ALA A 11 -5.63 17.95 -11.28
N GLN A 12 -4.81 18.35 -12.25
CA GLN A 12 -5.05 19.53 -13.11
C GLN A 12 -6.32 19.36 -13.96
N LEU A 13 -6.48 18.20 -14.59
CA LEU A 13 -7.68 17.89 -15.40
C LEU A 13 -8.97 17.97 -14.58
N ARG A 14 -8.88 17.67 -13.29
CA ARG A 14 -10.03 17.73 -12.36
C ARG A 14 -10.14 19.03 -11.58
N ASN A 15 -9.31 20.03 -11.88
CA ASN A 15 -9.23 21.30 -11.15
C ASN A 15 -9.04 21.12 -9.62
N LEU A 16 -8.22 20.13 -9.22
CA LEU A 16 -7.89 19.86 -7.82
C LEU A 16 -6.56 20.49 -7.44
N ASN A 17 -6.55 21.20 -6.33
CA ASN A 17 -5.31 21.74 -5.75
C ASN A 17 -4.70 20.73 -4.77
N ILE A 18 -3.79 19.89 -5.28
CA ILE A 18 -3.10 18.85 -4.49
C ILE A 18 -1.59 19.10 -4.55
N HIS A 19 -0.94 19.10 -3.41
CA HIS A 19 0.52 19.13 -3.32
C HIS A 19 1.07 17.71 -3.42
N PHE A 20 1.91 17.46 -4.43
CA PHE A 20 2.57 16.18 -4.64
C PHE A 20 4.06 16.30 -4.34
N SER A 21 4.59 15.39 -3.53
CA SER A 21 6.01 15.26 -3.25
C SER A 21 6.42 13.79 -3.19
N THR A 22 7.71 13.52 -3.21
CA THR A 22 8.28 12.17 -3.06
C THR A 22 9.20 12.14 -1.86
N CYS A 23 8.94 11.26 -0.91
CA CYS A 23 9.82 11.01 0.23
C CYS A 23 9.71 9.56 0.69
N ASP A 24 10.67 9.12 1.48
CA ASP A 24 10.54 7.88 2.24
C ASP A 24 9.57 8.10 3.40
N MET A 25 8.61 7.20 3.60
CA MET A 25 7.63 7.32 4.69
C MET A 25 8.28 7.28 6.08
N ARG A 26 9.51 6.72 6.20
CA ARG A 26 10.31 6.71 7.43
C ARG A 26 10.93 8.07 7.76
N GLU A 27 10.75 9.05 6.89
CA GLU A 27 11.24 10.44 7.01
C GLU A 27 10.12 11.45 6.76
N ALA A 28 8.86 11.02 6.77
CA ALA A 28 7.71 11.83 6.36
C ALA A 28 7.62 13.15 7.13
N TYR A 29 7.82 13.17 8.44
CA TYR A 29 7.77 14.40 9.23
C TYR A 29 8.94 15.33 8.93
N PHE A 30 10.13 14.80 8.75
CA PHE A 30 11.30 15.63 8.38
C PHE A 30 11.13 16.26 7.01
N HIS A 31 10.45 15.58 6.08
CA HIS A 31 10.16 16.10 4.75
C HIS A 31 9.07 17.17 4.76
N HIS A 32 7.96 16.94 5.46
CA HIS A 32 6.80 17.84 5.43
C HIS A 32 6.88 18.96 6.45
N GLN A 33 7.50 18.73 7.61
CA GLN A 33 7.63 19.67 8.73
C GLN A 33 6.31 20.32 9.15
N THR A 34 5.20 19.60 8.99
CA THR A 34 3.84 20.07 9.29
C THR A 34 2.98 18.95 9.80
N GLN A 35 1.83 19.30 10.35
CA GLN A 35 0.85 18.36 10.88
C GLN A 35 -0.47 18.49 10.12
N PHE A 36 -1.16 17.38 10.00
CA PHE A 36 -2.40 17.23 9.25
C PHE A 36 -3.51 16.72 10.16
N ASP A 37 -4.76 17.01 9.82
CA ASP A 37 -5.95 16.49 10.50
C ASP A 37 -6.02 14.97 10.40
N VAL A 38 -5.70 14.44 9.21
CA VAL A 38 -5.68 13.00 8.91
C VAL A 38 -4.45 12.67 8.09
N VAL A 39 -3.76 11.60 8.47
CA VAL A 39 -2.67 11.00 7.68
C VAL A 39 -3.12 9.62 7.21
N ILE A 40 -2.99 9.35 5.93
CA ILE A 40 -3.49 8.12 5.29
C ILE A 40 -2.33 7.37 4.64
N SER A 41 -2.24 6.05 4.88
CA SER A 41 -1.41 5.14 4.11
C SER A 41 -2.26 4.00 3.59
N CYS A 42 -2.49 3.99 2.29
CA CYS A 42 -3.41 3.07 1.64
C CYS A 42 -2.69 2.03 0.78
N ASP A 43 -3.48 1.05 0.32
CA ASP A 43 -3.11 0.03 -0.66
C ASP A 43 -1.90 -0.81 -0.28
N ASN A 44 -1.91 -1.29 0.98
CA ASN A 44 -0.87 -2.20 1.46
C ASN A 44 0.57 -1.63 1.39
N SER A 45 0.74 -0.32 1.53
CA SER A 45 2.05 0.34 1.39
C SER A 45 2.98 0.05 2.57
N ILE A 46 2.45 -0.04 3.80
CA ILE A 46 3.23 -0.30 5.02
C ILE A 46 4.06 -1.60 4.93
N PRO A 47 3.54 -2.73 4.43
CA PRO A 47 4.28 -3.98 4.27
C PRO A 47 5.51 -3.95 3.36
N HIS A 48 5.73 -2.90 2.58
CA HIS A 48 7.00 -2.71 1.85
C HIS A 48 8.19 -2.41 2.78
N LEU A 49 7.91 -2.03 4.03
CA LEU A 49 8.91 -1.89 5.09
C LEU A 49 9.09 -3.24 5.78
N LEU A 50 10.03 -4.01 5.36
CA LEU A 50 10.19 -5.45 5.56
C LEU A 50 10.47 -5.92 7.01
N SER A 51 10.30 -5.05 8.01
CA SER A 51 10.44 -5.41 9.43
C SER A 51 9.58 -4.55 10.36
N ASP A 52 9.33 -5.05 11.56
CA ASP A 52 8.63 -4.31 12.61
C ASP A 52 9.33 -2.99 12.99
N GLU A 53 10.66 -2.98 13.02
CA GLU A 53 11.48 -1.81 13.37
C GLU A 53 11.29 -0.71 12.33
N GLU A 54 11.37 -1.04 11.06
CA GLU A 54 11.19 -0.08 9.96
C GLU A 54 9.76 0.43 9.89
N ILE A 55 8.78 -0.44 10.14
CA ILE A 55 7.36 -0.06 10.23
C ILE A 55 7.13 0.87 11.42
N LEU A 56 7.68 0.54 12.59
CA LEU A 56 7.54 1.40 13.77
C LEU A 56 8.18 2.78 13.54
N LYS A 57 9.33 2.82 12.86
CA LYS A 57 9.99 4.07 12.49
C LYS A 57 9.07 4.93 11.59
N ALA A 58 8.49 4.34 10.56
CA ALA A 58 7.52 5.02 9.68
C ALA A 58 6.27 5.48 10.44
N LEU A 59 5.69 4.62 11.29
CA LEU A 59 4.52 4.96 12.08
C LEU A 59 4.78 6.12 13.06
N LYS A 60 5.98 6.23 13.63
CA LYS A 60 6.38 7.39 14.44
C LYS A 60 6.45 8.68 13.62
N GLN A 61 6.89 8.63 12.36
CA GLN A 61 6.87 9.78 11.46
C GLN A 61 5.45 10.17 11.06
N ILE A 62 4.60 9.19 10.75
CA ILE A 62 3.18 9.38 10.46
C ILE A 62 2.48 9.99 11.69
N TYR A 63 2.80 9.50 12.90
CA TYR A 63 2.30 10.07 14.16
C TYR A 63 2.72 11.54 14.34
N ALA A 64 3.98 11.85 14.07
CA ALA A 64 4.47 13.22 14.15
C ALA A 64 3.78 14.16 13.14
N CYS A 65 3.44 13.63 11.95
CA CYS A 65 2.64 14.35 10.95
C CYS A 65 1.15 14.48 11.32
N THR A 66 0.64 13.72 12.28
CA THR A 66 -0.75 13.82 12.71
C THR A 66 -0.86 14.88 13.82
N ARG A 67 -1.74 15.89 13.68
CA ARG A 67 -1.95 16.86 14.75
C ARG A 67 -2.60 16.26 15.99
N ILE A 68 -2.50 16.92 17.14
CA ILE A 68 -3.25 16.56 18.35
C ILE A 68 -4.76 16.59 18.04
N GLY A 69 -5.47 15.55 18.43
CA GLY A 69 -6.90 15.34 18.10
C GLY A 69 -7.13 14.89 16.67
N GLY A 70 -6.09 14.76 15.86
CA GLY A 70 -6.15 14.20 14.51
C GLY A 70 -6.09 12.67 14.50
N GLY A 71 -6.15 12.09 13.30
CA GLY A 71 -6.18 10.64 13.10
C GLY A 71 -5.26 10.12 12.03
N CYS A 72 -5.02 8.82 12.11
CA CYS A 72 -4.34 8.05 11.08
C CYS A 72 -5.26 6.95 10.56
N LEU A 73 -5.25 6.72 9.24
CA LEU A 73 -5.93 5.61 8.59
C LEU A 73 -4.93 4.81 7.77
N LEU A 74 -4.88 3.50 8.01
CA LEU A 74 -4.05 2.57 7.26
C LEU A 74 -4.93 1.51 6.61
N THR A 75 -4.63 1.15 5.36
CA THR A 75 -5.21 -0.05 4.76
C THR A 75 -4.13 -1.09 4.48
N VAL A 76 -4.40 -2.33 4.88
CA VAL A 76 -3.47 -3.44 4.78
C VAL A 76 -4.23 -4.71 4.40
N ARG A 77 -3.58 -5.61 3.69
CA ARG A 77 -4.09 -6.96 3.43
C ARG A 77 -4.21 -7.73 4.75
N ASP A 78 -5.23 -8.56 4.85
CA ASP A 78 -5.42 -9.46 6.01
C ASP A 78 -4.55 -10.71 5.85
N TYR A 79 -3.27 -10.60 6.22
CA TYR A 79 -2.31 -11.68 6.07
C TYR A 79 -2.58 -12.89 6.98
N ASP A 80 -3.46 -12.75 7.97
CA ASP A 80 -3.92 -13.89 8.77
C ASP A 80 -4.84 -14.83 7.97
N LYS A 81 -5.39 -14.34 6.84
CA LYS A 81 -6.28 -15.10 5.94
C LYS A 81 -5.60 -15.53 4.63
N GLU A 82 -4.37 -15.09 4.40
CA GLU A 82 -3.66 -15.43 3.17
C GLU A 82 -2.97 -16.79 3.28
N GLU A 83 -3.10 -17.57 2.22
CA GLU A 83 -2.32 -18.80 2.06
C GLU A 83 -0.83 -18.44 1.95
N ARG A 84 0.02 -19.24 2.60
CA ARG A 84 1.48 -19.10 2.56
C ARG A 84 2.10 -20.31 1.88
N GLY A 85 3.10 -20.09 1.05
CA GLY A 85 3.79 -21.13 0.28
C GLY A 85 4.56 -20.53 -0.88
N THR A 86 4.99 -21.38 -1.79
CA THR A 86 5.72 -21.00 -3.00
C THR A 86 4.83 -21.19 -4.23
N GLY A 87 4.94 -20.30 -5.21
CA GLY A 87 4.18 -20.40 -6.46
C GLY A 87 2.67 -20.16 -6.31
N ILE A 88 2.25 -19.43 -5.27
CA ILE A 88 0.82 -19.12 -5.07
C ILE A 88 0.35 -18.14 -6.13
N VAL A 89 -0.58 -18.55 -6.98
CA VAL A 89 -1.14 -17.72 -8.05
C VAL A 89 -2.37 -16.96 -7.56
N LYS A 90 -2.32 -15.63 -7.67
CA LYS A 90 -3.44 -14.73 -7.36
C LYS A 90 -3.93 -14.08 -8.66
N PRO A 91 -5.06 -14.51 -9.23
CA PRO A 91 -5.58 -13.94 -10.47
C PRO A 91 -6.21 -12.56 -10.21
N TYR A 92 -5.93 -11.61 -11.12
CA TYR A 92 -6.57 -10.29 -11.18
C TYR A 92 -7.59 -10.17 -12.31
N GLY A 93 -7.59 -11.18 -13.21
CA GLY A 93 -8.54 -11.30 -14.30
C GLY A 93 -8.00 -10.86 -15.65
N ILE A 94 -8.94 -10.69 -16.59
CA ILE A 94 -8.66 -10.35 -17.98
C ILE A 94 -9.28 -8.99 -18.28
N ARG A 95 -8.52 -8.13 -18.98
CA ARG A 95 -8.98 -6.86 -19.52
C ARG A 95 -8.89 -6.89 -21.04
N GLN A 96 -9.79 -6.20 -21.70
CA GLN A 96 -9.74 -6.01 -23.15
C GLN A 96 -9.80 -4.51 -23.47
N ASP A 97 -8.92 -4.05 -24.32
CA ASP A 97 -8.87 -2.67 -24.79
C ASP A 97 -8.22 -2.60 -26.18
N ALA A 98 -8.83 -1.84 -27.10
CA ALA A 98 -8.31 -1.54 -28.44
C ALA A 98 -7.76 -2.75 -29.22
N GLY A 99 -8.45 -3.90 -29.19
CA GLY A 99 -8.03 -5.11 -29.91
C GLY A 99 -6.92 -5.91 -29.21
N LYS A 100 -6.57 -5.52 -28.00
CA LYS A 100 -5.62 -6.22 -27.15
C LYS A 100 -6.33 -6.87 -25.98
N ARG A 101 -5.79 -7.97 -25.49
CA ARG A 101 -6.23 -8.68 -24.28
C ARG A 101 -5.09 -8.73 -23.29
N TYR A 102 -5.38 -8.36 -22.04
CA TYR A 102 -4.40 -8.31 -20.95
C TYR A 102 -4.78 -9.33 -19.88
N PHE A 103 -3.88 -10.26 -19.61
CA PHE A 103 -3.99 -11.19 -18.48
C PHE A 103 -3.15 -10.64 -17.35
N VAL A 104 -3.75 -10.52 -16.16
CA VAL A 104 -3.05 -9.96 -15.01
C VAL A 104 -3.17 -10.95 -13.85
N PHE A 105 -2.04 -11.34 -13.29
CA PHE A 105 -1.97 -12.20 -12.11
C PHE A 105 -0.67 -11.95 -11.35
N GLN A 106 -0.67 -12.34 -10.08
CA GLN A 106 0.54 -12.36 -9.26
C GLN A 106 0.95 -13.79 -8.93
N VAL A 107 2.25 -13.99 -8.78
CA VAL A 107 2.84 -15.19 -8.16
C VAL A 107 3.51 -14.76 -6.88
N TRP A 108 3.20 -15.43 -5.79
CA TRP A 108 3.75 -15.15 -4.47
C TRP A 108 4.62 -16.31 -4.01
N ASP A 109 5.82 -15.96 -3.52
CA ASP A 109 6.81 -16.90 -3.01
C ASP A 109 7.20 -16.48 -1.60
N PHE A 110 6.73 -17.20 -0.58
CA PHE A 110 6.98 -16.92 0.83
C PHE A 110 8.28 -17.55 1.32
N GLU A 111 9.04 -16.76 2.07
CA GLU A 111 10.15 -17.20 2.91
C GLU A 111 9.91 -16.65 4.33
N GLY A 112 9.30 -17.47 5.19
CA GLY A 112 8.83 -17.03 6.51
C GLY A 112 7.73 -15.98 6.42
N ASP A 113 7.96 -14.82 7.03
CA ASP A 113 7.03 -13.69 6.98
C ASP A 113 7.31 -12.71 5.83
N ILE A 114 8.37 -12.92 5.08
CA ILE A 114 8.68 -12.13 3.88
C ILE A 114 8.20 -12.90 2.66
N TYR A 115 7.70 -12.19 1.64
CA TYR A 115 7.38 -12.82 0.39
C TYR A 115 7.69 -11.92 -0.81
N ASP A 116 8.14 -12.57 -1.87
CA ASP A 116 8.34 -11.95 -3.18
C ASP A 116 7.07 -12.04 -4.00
N VAL A 117 6.72 -10.95 -4.65
CA VAL A 117 5.60 -10.87 -5.59
C VAL A 117 6.14 -10.62 -6.98
N SER A 118 5.79 -11.50 -7.90
CA SER A 118 5.96 -11.27 -9.33
C SER A 118 4.60 -10.99 -9.95
N MET A 119 4.36 -9.77 -10.40
CA MET A 119 3.13 -9.38 -11.07
C MET A 119 3.32 -9.45 -12.58
N TYR A 120 2.54 -10.27 -13.23
CA TYR A 120 2.58 -10.54 -14.65
C TYR A 120 1.47 -9.77 -15.37
N PHE A 121 1.87 -9.03 -16.41
CA PHE A 121 0.99 -8.44 -17.39
C PHE A 121 1.31 -9.08 -18.74
N ILE A 122 0.42 -9.94 -19.22
CA ILE A 122 0.55 -10.57 -20.51
C ILE A 122 -0.37 -9.82 -21.47
N GLU A 123 0.21 -9.10 -22.42
CA GLU A 123 -0.50 -8.41 -23.49
C GLU A 123 -0.54 -9.33 -24.71
N GLU A 124 -1.72 -9.68 -25.17
CA GLU A 124 -1.96 -10.42 -26.40
C GLU A 124 -2.62 -9.50 -27.42
N ASN A 125 -2.00 -9.37 -28.59
CA ASN A 125 -2.62 -8.70 -29.71
C ASN A 125 -3.44 -9.72 -30.51
N GLN A 126 -4.75 -9.59 -30.50
CA GLN A 126 -5.68 -10.57 -31.10
C GLN A 126 -5.62 -10.60 -32.64
N GLN A 127 -5.11 -9.55 -33.30
CA GLN A 127 -4.99 -9.49 -34.76
C GLN A 127 -3.72 -10.12 -35.28
N SER A 128 -2.59 -9.89 -34.58
CA SER A 128 -1.27 -10.39 -35.00
C SER A 128 -0.84 -11.66 -34.32
N ASN A 129 -1.59 -12.16 -33.34
CA ASN A 129 -1.24 -13.27 -32.44
C ASN A 129 0.09 -13.08 -31.68
N ASN A 130 0.58 -11.85 -31.59
CA ASN A 130 1.79 -11.54 -30.83
C ASN A 130 1.45 -11.37 -29.34
N THR A 131 2.36 -11.86 -28.50
CA THR A 131 2.23 -11.77 -27.05
C THR A 131 3.47 -11.12 -26.44
N ASN A 132 3.26 -10.12 -25.59
CA ASN A 132 4.32 -9.49 -24.79
C ASN A 132 4.05 -9.74 -23.31
N THR A 133 5.11 -10.01 -22.55
CA THR A 133 5.00 -10.21 -21.09
C THR A 133 5.82 -9.15 -20.38
N HIS A 134 5.18 -8.42 -19.46
CA HIS A 134 5.83 -7.48 -18.54
C HIS A 134 5.74 -8.04 -17.13
N ILE A 135 6.85 -8.02 -16.40
CA ILE A 135 6.94 -8.53 -15.04
C ILE A 135 7.39 -7.40 -14.12
N MET A 136 6.58 -7.11 -13.10
CA MET A 136 6.95 -6.22 -12.01
C MET A 136 7.20 -7.05 -10.75
N ARG A 137 8.29 -6.76 -10.04
CA ARG A 137 8.66 -7.48 -8.81
C ARG A 137 8.65 -6.55 -7.62
N SER A 138 8.15 -7.07 -6.50
CA SER A 138 8.11 -6.38 -5.21
C SER A 138 8.32 -7.39 -4.09
N ARG A 139 8.75 -6.90 -2.94
CA ARG A 139 8.90 -7.68 -1.72
C ARG A 139 8.06 -7.07 -0.62
N TYR A 140 7.43 -7.93 0.18
CA TYR A 140 6.52 -7.53 1.23
C TYR A 140 6.79 -8.32 2.51
N TYR A 141 6.43 -7.71 3.63
CA TYR A 141 6.32 -8.35 4.92
C TYR A 141 4.85 -8.72 5.17
N ALA A 142 4.56 -10.00 5.40
CA ALA A 142 3.21 -10.49 5.69
C ALA A 142 2.78 -10.14 7.11
N LEU A 143 2.73 -8.84 7.38
CA LEU A 143 2.38 -8.25 8.67
C LEU A 143 0.91 -8.45 8.98
N SER A 144 0.57 -9.18 10.04
CA SER A 144 -0.82 -9.33 10.45
C SER A 144 -1.45 -7.99 10.88
N PRO A 145 -2.75 -7.77 10.64
CA PRO A 145 -3.45 -6.59 11.14
C PRO A 145 -3.36 -6.43 12.65
N LYS A 146 -3.35 -7.54 13.40
CA LYS A 146 -3.16 -7.54 14.86
C LYS A 146 -1.79 -6.99 15.25
N ARG A 147 -0.72 -7.39 14.54
CA ARG A 147 0.63 -6.87 14.78
C ARG A 147 0.72 -5.39 14.44
N LEU A 148 0.12 -4.96 13.34
CA LEU A 148 0.10 -3.55 12.94
C LEU A 148 -0.62 -2.67 13.98
N VAL A 149 -1.72 -3.14 14.60
CA VAL A 149 -2.38 -2.46 15.72
C VAL A 149 -1.42 -2.26 16.90
N GLN A 150 -0.59 -3.27 17.24
CA GLN A 150 0.41 -3.16 18.30
C GLN A 150 1.47 -2.10 17.97
N LEU A 151 1.94 -2.08 16.73
CA LEU A 151 2.94 -1.11 16.26
C LEU A 151 2.37 0.32 16.21
N MET A 152 1.09 0.51 15.82
CA MET A 152 0.40 1.80 15.90
C MET A 152 0.35 2.31 17.34
N LYS A 153 -0.01 1.46 18.29
CA LYS A 153 0.00 1.80 19.72
C LYS A 153 1.40 2.15 20.23
N ALA A 154 2.40 1.37 19.83
CA ALA A 154 3.80 1.63 20.18
C ALA A 154 4.34 2.93 19.56
N ALA A 155 3.78 3.38 18.43
CA ALA A 155 4.09 4.69 17.84
C ALA A 155 3.43 5.86 18.56
N GLY A 156 2.45 5.62 19.46
CA GLY A 156 1.78 6.62 20.27
C GLY A 156 0.28 6.79 19.98
N TYR A 157 -0.29 6.11 19.00
CA TYR A 157 -1.71 6.20 18.71
C TYR A 157 -2.56 5.57 19.80
N THR A 158 -3.62 6.26 20.18
CA THR A 158 -4.68 5.78 21.08
C THR A 158 -5.90 5.38 20.27
N SER A 159 -6.88 4.74 20.92
CA SER A 159 -8.14 4.32 20.29
C SER A 159 -7.96 3.60 18.96
N VAL A 160 -6.88 2.79 18.86
CA VAL A 160 -6.59 2.05 17.62
C VAL A 160 -7.66 0.99 17.42
N THR A 161 -8.39 1.10 16.32
CA THR A 161 -9.54 0.25 15.99
C THR A 161 -9.41 -0.34 14.58
N ARG A 162 -9.78 -1.60 14.44
CA ARG A 162 -9.99 -2.26 13.15
C ARG A 162 -11.44 -2.09 12.73
N LEU A 163 -11.66 -1.56 11.53
CA LEU A 163 -12.98 -1.42 10.93
C LEU A 163 -13.25 -2.60 10.00
N GLU A 164 -14.24 -3.41 10.36
CA GLU A 164 -14.61 -4.59 9.59
C GLU A 164 -15.54 -4.25 8.43
N ASN A 165 -15.37 -4.91 7.29
CA ASN A 165 -16.26 -4.85 6.12
C ASN A 165 -16.54 -3.42 5.60
N ARG A 166 -15.58 -2.50 5.76
CA ARG A 166 -15.70 -1.11 5.28
C ARG A 166 -14.98 -0.87 3.96
N PHE A 167 -14.07 -1.76 3.62
CA PHE A 167 -13.25 -1.66 2.41
C PHE A 167 -12.79 -3.07 2.00
N PHE A 168 -12.27 -3.23 0.79
CA PHE A 168 -11.76 -4.53 0.31
C PHE A 168 -10.50 -4.99 1.06
N GLN A 169 -9.78 -4.07 1.67
CA GLN A 169 -8.67 -4.34 2.59
C GLN A 169 -9.09 -4.06 4.03
N THR A 170 -8.36 -4.63 4.99
CA THR A 170 -8.51 -4.27 6.40
C THR A 170 -8.18 -2.80 6.62
N VAL A 171 -9.08 -2.08 7.26
CA VAL A 171 -8.88 -0.67 7.64
C VAL A 171 -8.54 -0.58 9.11
N LEU A 172 -7.45 0.09 9.44
CA LEU A 172 -7.05 0.43 10.80
C LEU A 172 -7.08 1.94 10.97
N VAL A 173 -7.65 2.41 12.07
CA VAL A 173 -7.67 3.82 12.43
C VAL A 173 -7.09 4.00 13.83
N GLY A 174 -6.42 5.13 14.05
CA GLY A 174 -5.89 5.50 15.35
C GLY A 174 -5.95 7.00 15.54
N THR A 175 -6.05 7.46 16.78
CA THR A 175 -6.13 8.89 17.13
C THR A 175 -4.86 9.32 17.85
N ARG A 176 -4.36 10.51 17.56
CA ARG A 176 -3.35 11.17 18.36
C ARG A 176 -4.04 11.96 19.47
N ALA A 177 -4.00 11.43 20.69
CA ALA A 177 -4.52 12.14 21.86
C ALA A 177 -3.64 13.35 22.23
N ALA A 178 -4.20 14.19 23.11
CA ALA A 178 -3.48 15.32 23.72
C ALA A 178 -2.41 14.82 24.69
#